data_fc9af6750dd0d17ebf2295ec79f8e4cf
#
_entry.id   fc9af6750dd0d17ebf2295ec79f8e4cf
#
_cell.length_a   1.000
_cell.length_b   1.000
_cell.length_c   1.000
_cell.angle_alpha   90.00
_cell.angle_beta   90.00
_cell.angle_gamma   90.00
#
_symmetry.space_group_name_H-M   'P 1'
#
loop_
_entity.id
_entity.type
_entity.pdbx_description
1 polymer ?
#
loop_
_entity_poly.entity_id
_entity_poly.type
_entity_poly.pdbx_seq_one_letter_code
_entity_poly.pdbx_strand_id
1 'polypeptide(L)'
;MTDTELKCRNAKEAAKKLSTASANDKNKALLLIAEELKSNKDYILRENDKDMKAAEENGLPKVLLDRLLLSPDRIDGMAKGVIEVADLPDPVGKTLSDITRPNGLRVKKVSVPLGVIAVIFEARPNVTSDAASLCLKSGNCSVLRGGKEAIHSNTAIFNVMRAALKKSPLPEDCIQFITDISHESANELMTMNKYVDVLIPRGSARLIGTVVKNSTVPVIETGVGNCHIYVDKDADLGMAAKIL
;
A
#
# COMPACT_ATOMS: atom_id res chain seq x y z
N MET A 1 -17.38 -1.75 19.37
CA MET A 1 -16.44 -1.25 18.33
C MET A 1 -15.37 -2.31 18.17
N THR A 2 -15.23 -2.84 16.98
CA THR A 2 -14.20 -3.84 16.63
C THR A 2 -12.82 -3.17 16.47
N ASP A 3 -11.75 -3.98 16.41
CA ASP A 3 -10.39 -3.49 16.13
C ASP A 3 -10.32 -2.85 14.72
N THR A 4 -10.99 -3.47 13.72
CA THR A 4 -11.10 -2.93 12.35
C THR A 4 -11.74 -1.54 12.35
N GLU A 5 -12.89 -1.38 13.00
CA GLU A 5 -13.58 -0.08 13.10
C GLU A 5 -12.72 0.96 13.81
N LEU A 6 -12.05 0.59 14.90
CA LEU A 6 -11.16 1.50 15.64
C LEU A 6 -10.02 2.02 14.75
N LYS A 7 -9.36 1.13 14.01
CA LYS A 7 -8.26 1.49 13.10
C LYS A 7 -8.74 2.39 11.96
N CYS A 8 -9.89 2.08 11.35
CA CYS A 8 -10.47 2.92 10.31
C CYS A 8 -10.83 4.32 10.84
N ARG A 9 -11.40 4.42 12.05
CA ARG A 9 -11.69 5.69 12.70
C ARG A 9 -10.44 6.50 12.98
N ASN A 10 -9.39 5.87 13.52
CA ASN A 10 -8.12 6.54 13.79
C ASN A 10 -7.48 7.09 12.51
N ALA A 11 -7.49 6.29 11.42
CA ALA A 11 -7.04 6.75 10.11
C ALA A 11 -7.86 7.96 9.61
N LYS A 12 -9.20 7.94 9.80
CA LYS A 12 -10.06 9.06 9.37
C LYS A 12 -9.78 10.35 10.13
N GLU A 13 -9.50 10.26 11.43
CA GLU A 13 -9.08 11.43 12.21
C GLU A 13 -7.70 11.94 11.79
N ALA A 14 -6.73 11.04 11.57
CA ALA A 14 -5.39 11.39 11.10
C ALA A 14 -5.41 12.04 9.71
N ALA A 15 -6.33 11.62 8.82
CA ALA A 15 -6.47 12.15 7.48
C ALA A 15 -6.75 13.67 7.46
N LYS A 16 -7.44 14.19 8.46
CA LYS A 16 -7.70 15.64 8.61
C LYS A 16 -6.39 16.44 8.69
N LYS A 17 -5.39 15.93 9.41
CA LYS A 17 -4.08 16.56 9.56
C LYS A 17 -3.21 16.30 8.35
N LEU A 18 -3.21 15.08 7.81
CA LEU A 18 -2.40 14.71 6.66
C LEU A 18 -2.82 15.45 5.39
N SER A 19 -4.11 15.71 5.18
CA SER A 19 -4.63 16.41 4.00
C SER A 19 -4.11 17.84 3.85
N THR A 20 -3.66 18.45 4.95
CA THR A 20 -3.09 19.81 4.99
C THR A 20 -1.58 19.82 5.18
N ALA A 21 -0.94 18.66 5.26
CA ALA A 21 0.50 18.55 5.45
C ALA A 21 1.27 19.05 4.20
N SER A 22 2.38 19.72 4.44
CA SER A 22 3.24 20.20 3.37
C SER A 22 3.94 19.03 2.65
N ALA A 23 4.36 19.27 1.40
CA ALA A 23 5.20 18.31 0.67
C ALA A 23 6.48 17.96 1.45
N ASN A 24 7.06 18.94 2.13
CA ASN A 24 8.27 18.76 2.95
C ASN A 24 8.00 17.83 4.15
N ASP A 25 6.86 17.97 4.84
CA ASP A 25 6.52 17.12 5.98
C ASP A 25 6.29 15.67 5.54
N LYS A 26 5.60 15.48 4.41
CA LYS A 26 5.41 14.16 3.80
C LYS A 26 6.74 13.51 3.40
N ASN A 27 7.62 14.28 2.74
CA ASN A 27 8.94 13.80 2.34
C ASN A 27 9.82 13.43 3.55
N LYS A 28 9.84 14.26 4.60
CA LYS A 28 10.55 13.94 5.85
C LYS A 28 10.07 12.65 6.48
N ALA A 29 8.75 12.44 6.53
CA ALA A 29 8.18 11.21 7.08
C ALA A 29 8.58 9.97 6.25
N LEU A 30 8.55 10.07 4.91
CA LEU A 30 8.97 8.99 4.02
C LEU A 30 10.47 8.67 4.17
N LEU A 31 11.34 9.67 4.26
CA LEU A 31 12.77 9.46 4.46
C LEU A 31 13.07 8.79 5.81
N LEU A 32 12.37 9.18 6.89
CA LEU A 32 12.46 8.50 8.19
C LEU A 32 11.99 7.04 8.10
N ILE A 33 10.91 6.76 7.36
CA ILE A 33 10.44 5.39 7.11
C ILE A 33 11.53 4.57 6.41
N ALA A 34 12.16 5.11 5.36
CA ALA A 34 13.22 4.42 4.65
C ALA A 34 14.43 4.12 5.54
N GLU A 35 14.82 5.05 6.41
CA GLU A 35 15.90 4.88 7.38
C GLU A 35 15.57 3.79 8.41
N GLU A 36 14.35 3.84 8.97
CA GLU A 36 13.92 2.85 9.96
C GLU A 36 13.78 1.44 9.35
N LEU A 37 13.34 1.30 8.10
CA LEU A 37 13.32 0.01 7.41
C LEU A 37 14.73 -0.59 7.30
N LYS A 38 15.73 0.22 6.95
CA LYS A 38 17.13 -0.21 6.88
C LYS A 38 17.70 -0.56 8.26
N SER A 39 17.39 0.22 9.27
CA SER A 39 17.91 0.05 10.63
C SER A 39 17.30 -1.16 11.36
N ASN A 40 16.10 -1.57 10.95
CA ASN A 40 15.37 -2.68 11.59
C ASN A 40 15.31 -3.96 10.72
N LYS A 41 16.26 -4.14 9.79
CA LYS A 41 16.31 -5.31 8.88
C LYS A 41 16.24 -6.63 9.63
N ASP A 42 17.08 -6.79 10.65
CA ASP A 42 17.16 -8.05 11.42
C ASP A 42 15.84 -8.38 12.13
N TYR A 43 15.11 -7.36 12.60
CA TYR A 43 13.78 -7.57 13.16
C TYR A 43 12.80 -8.05 12.08
N ILE A 44 12.76 -7.39 10.93
CA ILE A 44 11.87 -7.74 9.83
C ILE A 44 12.18 -9.16 9.32
N LEU A 45 13.46 -9.50 9.15
CA LEU A 45 13.91 -10.83 8.69
C LEU A 45 13.52 -11.93 9.67
N ARG A 46 13.68 -11.71 10.98
CA ARG A 46 13.24 -12.68 12.00
C ARG A 46 11.74 -12.95 11.96
N GLU A 47 10.95 -11.91 11.73
CA GLU A 47 9.50 -12.08 11.61
C GLU A 47 9.11 -12.75 10.28
N ASN A 48 9.84 -12.46 9.19
CA ASN A 48 9.65 -13.14 7.91
C ASN A 48 10.00 -14.64 7.99
N ASP A 49 11.02 -15.02 8.75
CA ASP A 49 11.39 -16.43 8.95
C ASP A 49 10.23 -17.25 9.58
N LYS A 50 9.42 -16.63 10.44
CA LYS A 50 8.21 -17.29 11.00
C LYS A 50 7.17 -17.56 9.91
N ASP A 51 6.92 -16.57 9.05
CA ASP A 51 6.00 -16.73 7.93
C ASP A 51 6.50 -17.77 6.93
N MET A 52 7.81 -17.78 6.63
CA MET A 52 8.42 -18.75 5.74
C MET A 52 8.30 -20.17 6.25
N LYS A 53 8.62 -20.42 7.52
CA LYS A 53 8.48 -21.76 8.15
C LYS A 53 7.04 -22.24 8.10
N ALA A 54 6.09 -21.39 8.50
CA ALA A 54 4.67 -21.74 8.45
C ALA A 54 4.20 -22.02 7.00
N ALA A 55 4.69 -21.27 6.02
CA ALA A 55 4.35 -21.44 4.63
C ALA A 55 4.91 -22.75 4.05
N GLU A 56 6.14 -23.13 4.40
CA GLU A 56 6.77 -24.40 4.01
C GLU A 56 6.02 -25.59 4.63
N GLU A 57 5.72 -25.54 5.93
CA GLU A 57 4.94 -26.58 6.64
C GLU A 57 3.55 -26.77 6.02
N ASN A 58 2.92 -25.70 5.56
CA ASN A 58 1.63 -25.72 4.88
C ASN A 58 1.72 -26.09 3.38
N GLY A 59 2.90 -26.38 2.86
CA GLY A 59 3.11 -26.83 1.48
C GLY A 59 2.84 -25.75 0.43
N LEU A 60 3.13 -24.47 0.72
CA LEU A 60 2.95 -23.41 -0.26
C LEU A 60 3.82 -23.67 -1.51
N PRO A 61 3.28 -23.43 -2.74
CA PRO A 61 4.06 -23.53 -3.97
C PRO A 61 5.31 -22.64 -3.96
N LYS A 62 6.40 -23.12 -4.55
CA LYS A 62 7.70 -22.40 -4.60
C LYS A 62 7.58 -20.96 -5.09
N VAL A 63 6.72 -20.70 -6.07
CA VAL A 63 6.45 -19.33 -6.60
C VAL A 63 5.86 -18.40 -5.54
N LEU A 64 5.04 -18.92 -4.64
CA LEU A 64 4.46 -18.14 -3.54
C LEU A 64 5.47 -17.97 -2.40
N LEU A 65 6.30 -18.97 -2.12
CA LEU A 65 7.41 -18.88 -1.17
C LEU A 65 8.41 -17.79 -1.60
N ASP A 66 8.78 -17.73 -2.89
CA ASP A 66 9.67 -16.67 -3.39
C ASP A 66 9.03 -15.26 -3.23
N ARG A 67 7.72 -15.14 -3.42
CA ARG A 67 7.02 -13.87 -3.21
C ARG A 67 6.95 -13.44 -1.75
N LEU A 68 6.92 -14.40 -0.83
CA LEU A 68 6.86 -14.18 0.61
C LEU A 68 8.23 -13.86 1.21
N LEU A 69 9.28 -14.48 0.67
CA LEU A 69 10.63 -14.37 1.16
C LEU A 69 11.11 -12.92 1.15
N LEU A 70 11.63 -12.46 2.27
CA LEU A 70 12.43 -11.24 2.37
C LEU A 70 13.90 -11.59 2.50
N SER A 71 14.76 -10.75 1.94
CA SER A 71 16.21 -10.77 2.09
C SER A 71 16.68 -9.37 2.47
N PRO A 72 17.92 -9.21 2.95
CA PRO A 72 18.48 -7.89 3.18
C PRO A 72 18.36 -6.98 1.96
N ASP A 73 18.64 -7.50 0.76
CA ASP A 73 18.54 -6.75 -0.50
C ASP A 73 17.10 -6.36 -0.83
N ARG A 74 16.13 -7.25 -0.57
CA ARG A 74 14.69 -6.94 -0.76
C ARG A 74 14.22 -5.84 0.18
N ILE A 75 14.69 -5.82 1.43
CA ILE A 75 14.38 -4.74 2.38
C ILE A 75 15.06 -3.44 1.96
N ASP A 76 16.30 -3.49 1.47
CA ASP A 76 16.96 -2.31 0.88
C ASP A 76 16.21 -1.79 -0.34
N GLY A 77 15.70 -2.69 -1.17
CA GLY A 77 14.82 -2.36 -2.29
C GLY A 77 13.54 -1.65 -1.85
N MET A 78 12.90 -2.14 -0.77
CA MET A 78 11.73 -1.47 -0.18
C MET A 78 12.08 -0.06 0.29
N ALA A 79 13.16 0.10 1.05
CA ALA A 79 13.60 1.41 1.52
C ALA A 79 13.94 2.36 0.37
N LYS A 80 14.58 1.84 -0.70
CA LYS A 80 14.84 2.60 -1.93
C LYS A 80 13.55 3.05 -2.61
N GLY A 81 12.56 2.16 -2.73
CA GLY A 81 11.24 2.50 -3.27
C GLY A 81 10.55 3.61 -2.50
N VAL A 82 10.65 3.60 -1.16
CA VAL A 82 10.13 4.69 -0.31
C VAL A 82 10.83 6.02 -0.59
N ILE A 83 12.16 6.01 -0.80
CA ILE A 83 12.93 7.22 -1.18
C ILE A 83 12.49 7.72 -2.56
N GLU A 84 12.36 6.84 -3.54
CA GLU A 84 11.87 7.18 -4.87
C GLU A 84 10.48 7.83 -4.81
N VAL A 85 9.58 7.33 -3.95
CA VAL A 85 8.27 7.95 -3.70
C VAL A 85 8.42 9.34 -3.07
N ALA A 86 9.37 9.54 -2.14
CA ALA A 86 9.64 10.86 -1.55
C ALA A 86 10.10 11.88 -2.60
N ASP A 87 10.85 11.46 -3.60
CA ASP A 87 11.36 12.30 -4.68
C ASP A 87 10.32 12.65 -5.75
N LEU A 88 9.20 11.93 -5.80
CA LEU A 88 8.12 12.25 -6.74
C LEU A 88 7.55 13.66 -6.48
N PRO A 89 7.09 14.37 -7.51
CA PRO A 89 6.33 15.61 -7.32
C PRO A 89 5.08 15.38 -6.47
N ASP A 90 4.79 16.33 -5.57
CA ASP A 90 3.57 16.27 -4.77
C ASP A 90 2.32 16.34 -5.68
N PRO A 91 1.42 15.37 -5.64
CA PRO A 91 0.21 15.40 -6.45
C PRO A 91 -0.87 16.32 -5.88
N VAL A 92 -0.78 16.72 -4.61
CA VAL A 92 -1.80 17.53 -3.92
C VAL A 92 -1.65 19.01 -4.26
N GLY A 93 -2.77 19.69 -4.50
CA GLY A 93 -2.80 21.14 -4.77
C GLY A 93 -2.40 21.53 -6.19
N LYS A 94 -2.22 20.58 -7.12
CA LYS A 94 -1.95 20.90 -8.52
C LYS A 94 -3.18 21.53 -9.16
N THR A 95 -2.98 22.69 -9.82
CA THR A 95 -4.03 23.30 -10.63
C THR A 95 -4.20 22.52 -11.94
N LEU A 96 -5.35 21.89 -12.09
CA LEU A 96 -5.72 21.10 -13.27
C LEU A 96 -6.40 21.96 -14.35
N SER A 97 -7.13 23.00 -13.95
CA SER A 97 -7.66 24.05 -14.83
C SER A 97 -7.85 25.34 -14.07
N ASP A 98 -7.78 26.49 -14.76
CA ASP A 98 -7.97 27.83 -14.24
C ASP A 98 -8.70 28.66 -15.30
N ILE A 99 -9.96 28.97 -15.09
CA ILE A 99 -10.84 29.58 -16.10
C ILE A 99 -11.52 30.80 -15.48
N THR A 100 -11.46 31.94 -16.19
CA THR A 100 -12.27 33.10 -15.85
C THR A 100 -13.53 33.11 -16.69
N ARG A 101 -14.69 33.15 -16.05
CA ARG A 101 -16.00 33.22 -16.70
C ARG A 101 -16.28 34.64 -17.20
N PRO A 102 -17.22 34.82 -18.17
CA PRO A 102 -17.56 36.15 -18.68
C PRO A 102 -18.02 37.17 -17.61
N ASN A 103 -18.57 36.70 -16.49
CA ASN A 103 -18.96 37.54 -15.35
C ASN A 103 -17.78 37.86 -14.39
N GLY A 104 -16.53 37.51 -14.74
CA GLY A 104 -15.33 37.74 -13.91
C GLY A 104 -15.05 36.68 -12.85
N LEU A 105 -15.93 35.69 -12.65
CA LEU A 105 -15.70 34.60 -11.69
C LEU A 105 -14.52 33.71 -12.15
N ARG A 106 -13.48 33.61 -11.32
CA ARG A 106 -12.33 32.71 -11.53
C ARG A 106 -12.60 31.36 -10.90
N VAL A 107 -12.61 30.29 -11.69
CA VAL A 107 -12.86 28.91 -11.26
C VAL A 107 -11.58 28.10 -11.44
N LYS A 108 -11.06 27.55 -10.33
CA LYS A 108 -9.88 26.66 -10.35
C LYS A 108 -10.29 25.24 -10.00
N LYS A 109 -9.84 24.28 -10.80
CA LYS A 109 -9.89 22.86 -10.47
C LYS A 109 -8.52 22.45 -9.92
N VAL A 110 -8.48 21.97 -8.67
CA VAL A 110 -7.24 21.54 -8.00
C VAL A 110 -7.36 20.09 -7.55
N SER A 111 -6.23 19.37 -7.53
CA SER A 111 -6.17 18.01 -6.99
C SER A 111 -6.17 18.03 -5.47
N VAL A 112 -6.91 17.10 -4.85
CA VAL A 112 -7.01 16.92 -3.40
C VAL A 112 -6.85 15.44 -3.05
N PRO A 113 -6.44 15.11 -1.81
CA PRO A 113 -6.43 13.72 -1.34
C PRO A 113 -7.84 13.10 -1.38
N LEU A 114 -7.90 11.78 -1.54
CA LEU A 114 -9.15 11.02 -1.45
C LEU A 114 -9.62 10.89 0.00
N GLY A 115 -8.69 10.79 0.95
CA GLY A 115 -8.95 10.62 2.37
C GLY A 115 -8.31 9.37 2.96
N VAL A 116 -9.10 8.36 3.31
CA VAL A 116 -8.62 7.06 3.81
C VAL A 116 -8.74 6.01 2.71
N ILE A 117 -7.64 5.38 2.38
CA ILE A 117 -7.55 4.31 1.39
C ILE A 117 -7.34 2.98 2.12
N ALA A 118 -8.29 2.05 1.98
CA ALA A 118 -8.08 0.67 2.41
C ALA A 118 -7.40 -0.11 1.28
N VAL A 119 -6.39 -0.94 1.62
CA VAL A 119 -5.72 -1.82 0.66
C VAL A 119 -5.78 -3.25 1.19
N ILE A 120 -6.44 -4.14 0.45
CA ILE A 120 -6.48 -5.57 0.73
C ILE A 120 -5.54 -6.27 -0.24
N PHE A 121 -4.54 -6.99 0.28
CA PHE A 121 -3.52 -7.62 -0.56
C PHE A 121 -3.14 -9.02 -0.08
N GLU A 122 -2.57 -9.82 -0.99
CA GLU A 122 -2.12 -11.19 -0.75
C GLU A 122 -0.60 -11.23 -0.48
N ALA A 123 -0.05 -12.41 -0.32
CA ALA A 123 1.30 -12.84 0.03
C ALA A 123 2.49 -12.05 -0.57
N ARG A 124 2.59 -10.76 -0.31
CA ARG A 124 3.73 -9.90 -0.71
C ARG A 124 4.01 -8.87 0.38
N PRO A 125 4.97 -9.11 1.28
CA PRO A 125 5.26 -8.20 2.40
C PRO A 125 5.62 -6.77 1.96
N ASN A 126 6.32 -6.60 0.82
CA ASN A 126 6.69 -5.29 0.29
C ASN A 126 5.49 -4.38 -0.02
N VAL A 127 4.31 -4.95 -0.31
CA VAL A 127 3.09 -4.14 -0.56
C VAL A 127 2.74 -3.27 0.64
N THR A 128 3.08 -3.71 1.85
CA THR A 128 2.86 -2.91 3.07
C THR A 128 3.58 -1.56 2.99
N SER A 129 4.86 -1.55 2.63
CA SER A 129 5.63 -0.31 2.48
C SER A 129 5.24 0.47 1.23
N ASP A 130 5.02 -0.21 0.11
CA ASP A 130 4.72 0.44 -1.17
C ASP A 130 3.38 1.19 -1.11
N ALA A 131 2.32 0.51 -0.66
CA ALA A 131 0.99 1.09 -0.56
C ALA A 131 0.95 2.25 0.44
N ALA A 132 1.54 2.07 1.63
CA ALA A 132 1.57 3.10 2.65
C ALA A 132 2.33 4.35 2.20
N SER A 133 3.48 4.18 1.53
CA SER A 133 4.30 5.29 1.05
C SER A 133 3.59 6.11 -0.03
N LEU A 134 2.95 5.45 -0.99
CA LEU A 134 2.16 6.11 -2.03
C LEU A 134 0.95 6.86 -1.45
N CYS A 135 0.27 6.26 -0.47
CA CYS A 135 -0.81 6.91 0.25
C CYS A 135 -0.33 8.16 0.98
N LEU A 136 0.75 8.07 1.79
CA LEU A 136 1.32 9.21 2.50
C LEU A 136 1.73 10.33 1.56
N LYS A 137 2.45 10.02 0.46
CA LYS A 137 2.88 11.01 -0.53
C LYS A 137 1.70 11.75 -1.14
N SER A 138 0.63 11.05 -1.43
CA SER A 138 -0.59 11.61 -2.01
C SER A 138 -1.56 12.22 -0.97
N GLY A 139 -1.12 12.35 0.29
CA GLY A 139 -1.90 12.99 1.35
C GLY A 139 -3.05 12.13 1.88
N ASN A 140 -3.01 10.81 1.64
CA ASN A 140 -4.03 9.87 2.07
C ASN A 140 -3.54 9.02 3.25
N CYS A 141 -4.40 8.75 4.21
CA CYS A 141 -4.15 7.72 5.20
C CYS A 141 -4.43 6.33 4.61
N SER A 142 -3.71 5.32 5.09
CA SER A 142 -3.89 3.95 4.65
C SER A 142 -4.35 3.03 5.78
N VAL A 143 -5.29 2.13 5.45
CA VAL A 143 -5.68 0.98 6.28
C VAL A 143 -5.35 -0.28 5.49
N LEU A 144 -4.32 -1.00 5.93
CA LEU A 144 -3.74 -2.11 5.22
C LEU A 144 -4.25 -3.44 5.81
N ARG A 145 -4.56 -4.41 4.95
CA ARG A 145 -4.89 -5.78 5.31
C ARG A 145 -4.18 -6.75 4.37
N GLY A 146 -3.16 -7.40 4.90
CA GLY A 146 -2.40 -8.42 4.16
C GLY A 146 -3.01 -9.82 4.25
N GLY A 147 -2.51 -10.74 3.42
CA GLY A 147 -2.82 -12.17 3.52
C GLY A 147 -2.26 -12.78 4.80
N LYS A 148 -2.89 -13.88 5.25
CA LYS A 148 -2.49 -14.61 6.46
C LYS A 148 -1.06 -15.16 6.37
N GLU A 149 -0.61 -15.46 5.16
CA GLU A 149 0.71 -16.06 4.88
C GLU A 149 1.86 -15.13 5.23
N ALA A 150 1.62 -13.82 5.29
CA ALA A 150 2.63 -12.78 5.53
C ALA A 150 2.33 -11.96 6.78
N ILE A 151 1.57 -12.49 7.73
CA ILE A 151 1.07 -11.70 8.87
C ILE A 151 2.19 -11.16 9.76
N HIS A 152 3.22 -11.95 10.04
CA HIS A 152 4.35 -11.53 10.87
C HIS A 152 5.22 -10.49 10.15
N SER A 153 5.53 -10.73 8.89
CA SER A 153 6.30 -9.80 8.05
C SER A 153 5.60 -8.46 7.90
N ASN A 154 4.31 -8.49 7.54
CA ASN A 154 3.52 -7.27 7.36
C ASN A 154 3.39 -6.48 8.67
N THR A 155 3.19 -7.16 9.79
CA THR A 155 3.11 -6.54 11.11
C THR A 155 4.45 -5.90 11.50
N ALA A 156 5.57 -6.57 11.22
CA ALA A 156 6.91 -6.03 11.49
C ALA A 156 7.18 -4.76 10.66
N ILE A 157 6.91 -4.80 9.36
CA ILE A 157 7.07 -3.64 8.48
C ILE A 157 6.18 -2.49 8.95
N PHE A 158 4.90 -2.75 9.23
CA PHE A 158 3.97 -1.76 9.76
C PHE A 158 4.48 -1.12 11.05
N ASN A 159 4.96 -1.92 12.02
CA ASN A 159 5.47 -1.43 13.28
C ASN A 159 6.67 -0.50 13.09
N VAL A 160 7.59 -0.86 12.19
CA VAL A 160 8.76 -0.04 11.83
C VAL A 160 8.32 1.28 11.20
N MET A 161 7.40 1.24 10.24
CA MET A 161 6.88 2.46 9.60
C MET A 161 6.14 3.36 10.59
N ARG A 162 5.34 2.78 11.48
CA ARG A 162 4.63 3.53 12.52
C ARG A 162 5.60 4.17 13.52
N ALA A 163 6.67 3.47 13.89
CA ALA A 163 7.73 4.02 14.75
C ALA A 163 8.44 5.21 14.09
N ALA A 164 8.67 5.17 12.78
CA ALA A 164 9.19 6.29 12.01
C ALA A 164 8.24 7.49 12.03
N LEU A 165 6.93 7.25 11.86
CA LEU A 165 5.93 8.33 11.89
C LEU A 165 5.89 9.03 13.24
N LYS A 166 6.08 8.34 14.36
CA LYS A 166 6.18 8.96 15.70
C LYS A 166 7.29 9.99 15.82
N LYS A 167 8.35 9.85 15.01
CA LYS A 167 9.50 10.78 14.94
C LYS A 167 9.30 11.87 13.90
N SER A 168 8.20 11.83 13.14
CA SER A 168 7.90 12.72 12.02
C SER A 168 6.87 13.80 12.39
N PRO A 169 6.65 14.82 11.56
CA PRO A 169 5.58 15.80 11.73
C PRO A 169 4.16 15.22 11.54
N LEU A 170 4.03 14.01 10.96
CA LEU A 170 2.76 13.38 10.64
C LEU A 170 2.24 12.52 11.80
N PRO A 171 0.92 12.38 11.95
CA PRO A 171 0.36 11.45 12.94
C PRO A 171 0.75 10.00 12.63
N GLU A 172 1.07 9.23 13.66
CA GLU A 172 1.36 7.80 13.50
C GLU A 172 0.16 7.01 12.94
N ASP A 173 -1.05 7.49 13.16
CA ASP A 173 -2.29 6.89 12.70
C ASP A 173 -2.58 7.11 11.20
N CYS A 174 -1.68 7.78 10.47
CA CYS A 174 -1.75 7.87 9.01
C CYS A 174 -1.57 6.50 8.32
N ILE A 175 -0.95 5.53 9.00
CA ILE A 175 -0.83 4.16 8.55
C ILE A 175 -1.47 3.27 9.62
N GLN A 176 -2.42 2.43 9.22
CA GLN A 176 -3.05 1.41 10.04
C GLN A 176 -2.89 0.04 9.39
N PHE A 177 -2.81 -1.00 10.21
CA PHE A 177 -2.72 -2.37 9.73
C PHE A 177 -3.67 -3.27 10.53
N ILE A 178 -4.53 -4.02 9.84
CA ILE A 178 -5.46 -4.96 10.43
C ILE A 178 -4.74 -6.28 10.60
N THR A 179 -4.53 -6.68 11.86
CA THR A 179 -3.85 -7.93 12.23
C THR A 179 -4.79 -9.13 12.29
N ASP A 180 -6.09 -8.88 12.36
CA ASP A 180 -7.10 -9.94 12.28
C ASP A 180 -7.16 -10.49 10.86
N ILE A 181 -6.80 -11.76 10.70
CA ILE A 181 -6.75 -12.49 9.43
C ILE A 181 -8.08 -13.17 9.06
N SER A 182 -9.12 -13.02 9.89
CA SER A 182 -10.44 -13.61 9.65
C SER A 182 -11.11 -13.06 8.39
N HIS A 183 -12.03 -13.82 7.82
CA HIS A 183 -12.85 -13.32 6.72
C HIS A 183 -13.82 -12.24 7.18
N GLU A 184 -14.23 -12.28 8.44
CA GLU A 184 -15.11 -11.31 9.08
C GLU A 184 -14.47 -9.91 9.07
N SER A 185 -13.19 -9.79 9.44
CA SER A 185 -12.46 -8.51 9.43
C SER A 185 -12.32 -7.93 8.01
N ALA A 186 -12.17 -8.81 6.99
CA ALA A 186 -12.14 -8.38 5.59
C ALA A 186 -13.51 -7.86 5.13
N ASN A 187 -14.58 -8.58 5.47
CA ASN A 187 -15.94 -8.17 5.13
C ASN A 187 -16.31 -6.86 5.83
N GLU A 188 -15.92 -6.72 7.09
CA GLU A 188 -16.11 -5.49 7.85
C GLU A 188 -15.41 -4.31 7.16
N LEU A 189 -14.13 -4.48 6.76
CA LEU A 189 -13.39 -3.42 6.07
C LEU A 189 -14.05 -3.01 4.74
N MET A 190 -14.59 -3.98 3.99
CA MET A 190 -15.30 -3.72 2.72
C MET A 190 -16.60 -2.91 2.89
N THR A 191 -17.13 -2.81 4.09
CA THR A 191 -18.38 -2.09 4.39
C THR A 191 -18.19 -0.84 5.27
N MET A 192 -16.93 -0.42 5.51
CA MET A 192 -16.58 0.70 6.39
C MET A 192 -16.75 2.09 5.75
N ASN A 193 -17.83 2.32 4.99
CA ASN A 193 -18.12 3.58 4.30
C ASN A 193 -18.01 4.83 5.16
N LYS A 194 -18.24 4.69 6.47
CA LYS A 194 -18.17 5.81 7.41
C LYS A 194 -16.75 6.37 7.56
N TYR A 195 -15.74 5.53 7.39
CA TYR A 195 -14.34 5.86 7.69
C TYR A 195 -13.41 5.69 6.49
N VAL A 196 -13.75 4.81 5.55
CA VAL A 196 -12.94 4.48 4.38
C VAL A 196 -13.57 5.11 3.14
N ASP A 197 -12.78 5.86 2.38
CA ASP A 197 -13.24 6.59 1.20
C ASP A 197 -13.07 5.77 -0.09
N VAL A 198 -12.03 4.93 -0.16
CA VAL A 198 -11.72 4.08 -1.32
C VAL A 198 -11.07 2.78 -0.85
N LEU A 199 -11.38 1.67 -1.53
CA LEU A 199 -10.75 0.37 -1.32
C LEU A 199 -10.05 -0.09 -2.60
N ILE A 200 -8.81 -0.57 -2.45
CA ILE A 200 -7.97 -1.07 -3.55
C ILE A 200 -7.60 -2.52 -3.27
N PRO A 201 -8.20 -3.50 -3.98
CA PRO A 201 -7.75 -4.89 -3.92
C PRO A 201 -6.49 -5.10 -4.75
N ARG A 202 -5.52 -5.86 -4.21
CA ARG A 202 -4.26 -6.20 -4.88
C ARG A 202 -3.94 -7.68 -4.72
N GLY A 203 -4.19 -8.49 -5.72
CA GLY A 203 -3.93 -9.91 -5.66
C GLY A 203 -4.53 -10.69 -6.82
N SER A 204 -5.00 -11.90 -6.55
CA SER A 204 -5.63 -12.77 -7.53
C SER A 204 -6.96 -12.22 -8.06
N ALA A 205 -7.34 -12.63 -9.25
CA ALA A 205 -8.65 -12.31 -9.83
C ALA A 205 -9.80 -12.69 -8.88
N ARG A 206 -9.64 -13.78 -8.11
CA ARG A 206 -10.61 -14.22 -7.10
C ARG A 206 -10.76 -13.18 -5.98
N LEU A 207 -9.65 -12.66 -5.43
CA LEU A 207 -9.71 -11.63 -4.40
C LEU A 207 -10.38 -10.37 -4.95
N ILE A 208 -9.94 -9.91 -6.12
CA ILE A 208 -10.49 -8.70 -6.76
C ILE A 208 -11.99 -8.85 -6.99
N GLY A 209 -12.44 -9.95 -7.60
CA GLY A 209 -13.86 -10.22 -7.83
C GLY A 209 -14.68 -10.31 -6.53
N THR A 210 -14.11 -10.88 -5.45
CA THR A 210 -14.77 -10.93 -4.14
C THR A 210 -14.96 -9.53 -3.56
N VAL A 211 -13.92 -8.70 -3.62
CA VAL A 211 -13.98 -7.31 -3.12
C VAL A 211 -14.97 -6.48 -3.91
N VAL A 212 -14.90 -6.51 -5.24
CA VAL A 212 -15.83 -5.76 -6.12
C VAL A 212 -17.29 -6.15 -5.88
N LYS A 213 -17.55 -7.44 -5.66
CA LYS A 213 -18.92 -7.95 -5.44
C LYS A 213 -19.49 -7.58 -4.07
N ASN A 214 -18.66 -7.55 -3.02
CA ASN A 214 -19.14 -7.46 -1.63
C ASN A 214 -18.88 -6.08 -1.00
N SER A 215 -18.06 -5.23 -1.61
CA SER A 215 -17.76 -3.91 -1.06
C SER A 215 -18.90 -2.94 -1.28
N THR A 216 -19.24 -2.19 -0.21
CA THR A 216 -20.06 -0.98 -0.31
C THR A 216 -19.19 0.28 -0.34
N VAL A 217 -17.92 0.17 0.09
CA VAL A 217 -16.92 1.22 -0.12
C VAL A 217 -16.56 1.26 -1.62
N PRO A 218 -16.43 2.44 -2.24
CA PRO A 218 -15.99 2.56 -3.63
C PRO A 218 -14.66 1.81 -3.87
N VAL A 219 -14.63 0.99 -4.94
CA VAL A 219 -13.46 0.16 -5.26
C VAL A 219 -12.75 0.68 -6.50
N ILE A 220 -11.43 0.82 -6.42
CA ILE A 220 -10.57 0.97 -7.59
C ILE A 220 -9.98 -0.40 -7.86
N GLU A 221 -10.57 -1.12 -8.83
CA GLU A 221 -10.08 -2.43 -9.21
C GLU A 221 -8.88 -2.33 -10.15
N THR A 222 -7.94 -3.27 -9.97
CA THR A 222 -6.85 -3.49 -10.92
C THR A 222 -7.28 -4.58 -11.89
N GLY A 223 -7.17 -4.29 -13.20
CA GLY A 223 -7.45 -5.31 -14.23
C GLY A 223 -6.44 -6.47 -14.20
N VAL A 224 -6.72 -7.52 -14.98
CA VAL A 224 -5.76 -8.60 -15.24
C VAL A 224 -4.63 -8.07 -16.10
N GLY A 225 -3.38 -8.38 -15.70
CA GLY A 225 -2.23 -8.06 -16.53
C GLY A 225 -2.22 -8.92 -17.80
N ASN A 226 -2.20 -8.27 -18.95
CA ASN A 226 -1.94 -8.94 -20.21
C ASN A 226 -0.43 -8.93 -20.46
N CYS A 227 0.18 -10.12 -20.55
CA CYS A 227 1.58 -10.23 -20.92
C CYS A 227 1.69 -10.20 -22.46
N HIS A 228 2.63 -9.42 -22.98
CA HIS A 228 2.94 -9.35 -24.38
C HIS A 228 4.41 -9.74 -24.58
N ILE A 229 4.66 -10.60 -25.56
CA ILE A 229 6.01 -10.95 -25.99
C ILE A 229 6.16 -10.47 -27.43
N TYR A 230 7.09 -9.56 -27.66
CA TYR A 230 7.47 -9.13 -28.99
C TYR A 230 8.72 -9.91 -29.44
N VAL A 231 8.60 -10.60 -30.55
CA VAL A 231 9.71 -11.33 -31.19
C VAL A 231 10.13 -10.56 -32.44
N ASP A 232 11.29 -9.92 -32.39
CA ASP A 232 11.84 -9.20 -33.53
C ASP A 232 12.30 -10.17 -34.62
N LYS A 233 12.36 -9.67 -35.87
CA LYS A 233 12.85 -10.46 -37.03
C LYS A 233 14.27 -11.00 -36.88
N ASP A 234 15.11 -10.32 -36.11
CA ASP A 234 16.51 -10.67 -35.85
C ASP A 234 16.68 -11.47 -34.50
N ALA A 235 15.56 -11.85 -33.85
CA ALA A 235 15.60 -12.63 -32.62
C ALA A 235 15.90 -14.12 -32.88
N ASP A 236 16.47 -14.79 -31.87
CA ASP A 236 16.58 -16.25 -31.86
C ASP A 236 15.18 -16.87 -31.65
N LEU A 237 14.61 -17.41 -32.73
CA LEU A 237 13.30 -18.04 -32.72
C LEU A 237 13.24 -19.29 -31.83
N GLY A 238 14.36 -20.02 -31.69
CA GLY A 238 14.45 -21.18 -30.81
C GLY A 238 14.37 -20.79 -29.33
N MET A 239 14.98 -19.68 -28.93
CA MET A 239 14.87 -19.11 -27.60
C MET A 239 13.48 -18.53 -27.36
N ALA A 240 12.93 -17.79 -28.32
CA ALA A 240 11.59 -17.21 -28.22
C ALA A 240 10.51 -18.28 -28.00
N ALA A 241 10.58 -19.39 -28.72
CA ALA A 241 9.65 -20.51 -28.57
C ALA A 241 9.75 -21.23 -27.20
N LYS A 242 10.88 -21.13 -26.51
CA LYS A 242 11.04 -21.69 -25.15
C LYS A 242 10.50 -20.76 -24.05
N ILE A 243 10.38 -19.46 -24.35
CA ILE A 243 9.88 -18.45 -23.42
C ILE A 243 8.35 -18.38 -23.48
N LEU A 244 7.75 -18.65 -24.64
CA LEU A 244 6.31 -18.74 -24.86
C LEU A 244 5.71 -20.03 -24.28
#